data_a92f332c5e81b260b336850834eeb2d4
#
_entry.id   a92f332c5e81b260b336850834eeb2d4
#
_cell.length_a   1.000
_cell.length_b   1.000
_cell.length_c   1.000
_cell.angle_alpha   90.00
_cell.angle_beta   90.00
_cell.angle_gamma   90.00
#
_symmetry.space_group_name_H-M   'P 1'
#
loop_
_entity.id
_entity.type
_entity.pdbx_description
1 polymer ?
#
loop_
_entity_poly.entity_id
_entity_poly.type
_entity_poly.pdbx_seq_one_letter_code
_entity_poly.pdbx_strand_id
1 'polypeptide(L)'
;MRKMLLSFKPSVYDKIYAGIKIFEHRRNFPNEPIMAYMYVSKPVRAITGIVMLDNRHKLSDWENDFNTDSDAVARIQEYQKFYRYAMEITEFQETNSISLDDLKKDIDGFVVPQSYIYLDNNPRPVSYTH
;
A
#
# COMPACT_ATOMS: atom_id res chain seq x y z
N MET A 1 -5.33 14.24 -5.14
CA MET A 1 -4.95 12.84 -4.82
C MET A 1 -3.73 12.81 -3.93
N ARG A 2 -3.82 12.09 -2.82
CA ARG A 2 -2.69 11.96 -1.88
C ARG A 2 -1.60 11.11 -2.51
N LYS A 3 -0.35 11.53 -2.32
CA LYS A 3 0.81 10.75 -2.75
C LYS A 3 1.49 10.16 -1.53
N MET A 4 1.73 8.86 -1.57
CA MET A 4 2.32 8.13 -0.46
C MET A 4 3.40 7.18 -0.95
N LEU A 5 4.29 6.82 -0.05
CA LEU A 5 5.21 5.70 -0.22
C LEU A 5 4.78 4.62 0.77
N LEU A 6 4.44 3.44 0.27
CA LEU A 6 4.02 2.31 1.07
C LEU A 6 5.05 1.19 0.99
N SER A 7 5.28 0.53 2.12
CA SER A 7 6.12 -0.66 2.15
C SER A 7 5.29 -1.91 1.98
N PHE A 8 5.77 -2.83 1.15
CA PHE A 8 5.11 -4.10 0.85
C PHE A 8 6.08 -5.26 1.03
N LYS A 9 5.58 -6.37 1.56
CA LYS A 9 6.32 -7.63 1.52
C LYS A 9 6.35 -8.14 0.07
N PRO A 10 7.42 -8.81 -0.35
CA PRO A 10 7.49 -9.36 -1.72
C PRO A 10 6.30 -10.24 -2.08
N SER A 11 5.84 -11.08 -1.16
CA SER A 11 4.69 -11.96 -1.40
C SER A 11 3.39 -11.18 -1.65
N VAL A 12 3.22 -10.05 -0.98
CA VAL A 12 2.04 -9.17 -1.18
C VAL A 12 2.16 -8.47 -2.52
N TYR A 13 3.33 -7.93 -2.84
CA TYR A 13 3.58 -7.29 -4.13
C TYR A 13 3.28 -8.25 -5.29
N ASP A 14 3.75 -9.49 -5.19
CA ASP A 14 3.54 -10.50 -6.23
C ASP A 14 2.05 -10.77 -6.47
N LYS A 15 1.25 -10.78 -5.42
CA LYS A 15 -0.20 -10.99 -5.53
C LYS A 15 -0.90 -9.80 -6.18
N ILE A 16 -0.44 -8.58 -5.92
CA ILE A 16 -0.96 -7.38 -6.58
C ILE A 16 -0.57 -7.40 -8.06
N TYR A 17 0.69 -7.70 -8.34
CA TYR A 17 1.21 -7.81 -9.70
C TYR A 17 0.40 -8.83 -10.53
N ALA A 18 0.08 -9.96 -9.92
CA ALA A 18 -0.69 -11.04 -10.59
C ALA A 18 -2.19 -10.74 -10.68
N GLY A 19 -2.68 -9.65 -10.10
CA GLY A 19 -4.10 -9.33 -10.08
C GLY A 19 -4.92 -10.18 -9.12
N ILE A 20 -4.28 -10.94 -8.25
CA ILE A 20 -4.96 -11.80 -7.28
C ILE A 20 -5.47 -10.99 -6.09
N LYS A 21 -4.65 -10.05 -5.60
CA LYS A 21 -5.00 -9.19 -4.50
C LYS A 21 -5.61 -7.91 -5.03
N ILE A 22 -6.89 -7.67 -4.70
CA ILE A 22 -7.64 -6.52 -5.19
C ILE A 22 -7.94 -5.48 -4.11
N PHE A 23 -7.60 -5.77 -2.86
CA PHE A 23 -7.69 -4.84 -1.74
C PHE A 23 -6.37 -4.79 -1.00
N GLU A 24 -6.01 -3.60 -0.54
CA GLU A 24 -4.90 -3.41 0.39
C GLU A 24 -5.46 -3.10 1.76
N HIS A 25 -4.93 -3.76 2.79
CA HIS A 25 -5.38 -3.62 4.17
C HIS A 25 -4.31 -2.92 5.00
N ARG A 26 -4.70 -1.86 5.69
CA ARG A 26 -3.80 -1.12 6.57
C ARG A 26 -4.54 -0.69 7.83
N ARG A 27 -3.76 -0.39 8.86
CA ARG A 27 -4.31 0.13 10.10
C ARG A 27 -4.77 1.58 9.93
N ASN A 28 -4.06 2.33 9.11
CA ASN A 28 -4.35 3.73 8.83
C ASN A 28 -4.32 3.99 7.33
N PHE A 29 -5.39 4.61 6.84
CA PHE A 29 -5.50 5.09 5.48
C PHE A 29 -6.27 6.41 5.50
N PRO A 30 -5.91 7.41 4.70
CA PRO A 30 -6.75 8.59 4.52
C PRO A 30 -8.03 8.20 3.79
N ASN A 31 -9.10 8.95 4.02
CA ASN A 31 -10.36 8.72 3.33
C ASN A 31 -10.43 9.53 2.05
N GLU A 32 -9.50 9.27 1.15
CA GLU A 32 -9.40 9.92 -0.16
C GLU A 32 -8.57 9.07 -1.10
N PRO A 33 -8.66 9.27 -2.41
CA PRO A 33 -7.85 8.53 -3.37
C PRO A 33 -6.35 8.69 -3.11
N ILE A 34 -5.60 7.61 -3.28
CA ILE A 34 -4.16 7.58 -3.04
C ILE A 34 -3.43 7.10 -4.29
N MET A 35 -2.33 7.76 -4.63
CA MET A 35 -1.32 7.24 -5.53
C MET A 35 -0.12 6.83 -4.68
N ALA A 36 0.20 5.55 -4.67
CA ALA A 36 1.23 5.02 -3.79
C ALA A 36 2.39 4.40 -4.56
N TYR A 37 3.59 4.87 -4.25
CA TYR A 37 4.81 4.21 -4.69
C TYR A 37 5.02 2.99 -3.82
N MET A 38 5.37 1.87 -4.45
CA MET A 38 5.49 0.58 -3.78
C MET A 38 6.96 0.27 -3.53
N TYR A 39 7.38 0.42 -2.27
CA TYR A 39 8.68 -0.06 -1.84
C TYR A 39 8.53 -1.52 -1.43
N VAL A 40 9.27 -2.40 -2.09
CA VAL A 40 9.24 -3.82 -1.79
C VAL A 40 10.43 -4.17 -0.90
N SER A 41 10.13 -4.77 0.25
CA SER A 41 11.15 -5.07 1.26
C SER A 41 12.05 -6.24 0.84
N LYS A 42 12.95 -6.63 1.74
CA LYS A 42 13.92 -7.72 1.50
C LYS A 42 13.27 -8.93 0.82
N PRO A 43 13.92 -9.54 -0.15
CA PRO A 43 15.27 -9.26 -0.66
C PRO A 43 15.33 -8.20 -1.76
N VAL A 44 14.19 -7.69 -2.21
CA VAL A 44 14.10 -6.77 -3.35
C VAL A 44 14.72 -5.40 -3.03
N ARG A 45 14.29 -4.78 -1.94
CA ARG A 45 14.79 -3.47 -1.46
C ARG A 45 14.78 -2.42 -2.55
N ALA A 46 13.62 -2.18 -3.13
CA ALA A 46 13.48 -1.23 -4.23
C ALA A 46 12.03 -0.76 -4.37
N ILE A 47 11.86 0.43 -4.95
CA ILE A 47 10.57 0.85 -5.46
C ILE A 47 10.41 0.21 -6.84
N THR A 48 9.32 -0.54 -7.04
CA THR A 48 9.12 -1.32 -8.27
C THR A 48 7.81 -1.04 -8.96
N GLY A 49 6.93 -0.26 -8.36
CA GLY A 49 5.63 -0.01 -8.96
C GLY A 49 4.87 1.11 -8.29
N ILE A 50 3.74 1.43 -8.89
CA ILE A 50 2.76 2.39 -8.39
C ILE A 50 1.42 1.69 -8.32
N VAL A 51 0.71 1.90 -7.22
CA VAL A 51 -0.64 1.39 -7.04
C VAL A 51 -1.58 2.56 -6.76
N MET A 52 -2.75 2.53 -7.39
CA MET A 52 -3.82 3.48 -7.12
C MET A 52 -4.82 2.82 -6.19
N LEU A 53 -5.15 3.52 -5.10
CA LEU A 53 -6.06 3.03 -4.08
C LEU A 53 -7.22 4.00 -3.91
N ASP A 54 -8.43 3.47 -3.76
CA ASP A 54 -9.62 4.28 -3.58
C ASP A 54 -10.67 3.51 -2.75
N ASN A 55 -11.76 4.18 -2.45
CA ASN A 55 -12.92 3.58 -1.78
C ASN A 55 -12.55 2.91 -0.46
N ARG A 56 -12.16 3.72 0.52
CA ARG A 56 -11.80 3.20 1.84
C ARG A 56 -13.02 2.59 2.53
N HIS A 57 -12.86 1.34 3.00
CA HIS A 57 -13.86 0.61 3.78
C HIS A 57 -13.34 0.39 5.19
N LYS A 58 -14.20 0.57 6.19
CA LYS A 58 -13.92 0.08 7.53
C LYS A 58 -14.23 -1.42 7.58
N LEU A 59 -13.32 -2.20 8.11
CA LEU A 59 -13.55 -3.65 8.23
C LEU A 59 -14.74 -3.96 9.13
N SER A 60 -14.98 -3.15 10.17
CA SER A 60 -16.16 -3.31 11.03
C SER A 60 -17.48 -3.13 10.27
N ASP A 61 -17.51 -2.26 9.26
CA ASP A 61 -18.70 -2.07 8.43
C ASP A 61 -18.93 -3.31 7.57
N TRP A 62 -17.87 -3.88 7.01
CA TRP A 62 -17.97 -5.13 6.22
C TRP A 62 -18.46 -6.30 7.07
N GLU A 63 -18.05 -6.37 8.33
CA GLU A 63 -18.54 -7.40 9.25
C GLU A 63 -20.06 -7.35 9.35
N ASN A 64 -20.62 -6.14 9.45
CA ASN A 64 -22.07 -5.95 9.50
C ASN A 64 -22.73 -6.27 8.16
N ASP A 65 -22.13 -5.83 7.04
CA ASP A 65 -22.68 -6.01 5.70
C ASP A 65 -22.75 -7.49 5.30
N PHE A 66 -21.78 -8.27 5.76
CA PHE A 66 -21.68 -9.71 5.43
C PHE A 66 -22.10 -10.61 6.61
N ASN A 67 -22.90 -10.11 7.53
CA ASN A 67 -23.21 -10.81 8.79
C ASN A 67 -23.93 -12.16 8.61
N THR A 68 -24.53 -12.40 7.44
CA THR A 68 -25.18 -13.68 7.13
C THR A 68 -24.21 -14.73 6.58
N ASP A 69 -22.98 -14.34 6.25
CA ASP A 69 -21.94 -15.24 5.75
C ASP A 69 -20.89 -15.45 6.84
N SER A 70 -20.99 -16.58 7.53
CA SER A 70 -20.10 -16.87 8.67
C SER A 70 -18.62 -16.96 8.28
N ASP A 71 -18.31 -17.44 7.07
CA ASP A 71 -16.93 -17.53 6.60
C ASP A 71 -16.36 -16.15 6.32
N ALA A 72 -17.16 -15.28 5.71
CA ALA A 72 -16.75 -13.90 5.46
C ALA A 72 -16.52 -13.14 6.77
N VAL A 73 -17.42 -13.28 7.73
CA VAL A 73 -17.30 -12.67 9.06
C VAL A 73 -16.01 -13.14 9.75
N ALA A 74 -15.73 -14.43 9.71
CA ALA A 74 -14.53 -14.99 10.34
C ALA A 74 -13.25 -14.39 9.74
N ARG A 75 -13.18 -14.25 8.42
CA ARG A 75 -12.04 -13.63 7.74
C ARG A 75 -11.89 -12.17 8.11
N ILE A 76 -13.00 -11.43 8.12
CA ILE A 76 -12.99 -10.01 8.47
C ILE A 76 -12.51 -9.83 9.91
N GLN A 77 -12.98 -10.64 10.83
CA GLN A 77 -12.54 -10.58 12.22
C GLN A 77 -11.05 -10.89 12.36
N GLU A 78 -10.52 -11.81 11.56
CA GLU A 78 -9.10 -12.12 11.56
C GLU A 78 -8.27 -10.92 11.06
N TYR A 79 -8.71 -10.25 10.00
CA TYR A 79 -8.07 -9.04 9.51
C TYR A 79 -8.14 -7.89 10.52
N GLN A 80 -9.25 -7.76 11.25
CA GLN A 80 -9.43 -6.70 12.24
C GLN A 80 -8.45 -6.78 13.41
N LYS A 81 -7.82 -7.92 13.63
CA LYS A 81 -6.75 -8.04 14.61
C LYS A 81 -5.54 -7.17 14.29
N PHE A 82 -5.30 -6.89 13.01
CA PHE A 82 -4.12 -6.19 12.53
C PHE A 82 -4.43 -4.91 11.78
N TYR A 83 -5.62 -4.81 11.18
CA TYR A 83 -5.98 -3.73 10.28
C TYR A 83 -7.34 -3.15 10.65
N ARG A 84 -7.59 -1.90 10.23
CA ARG A 84 -8.88 -1.24 10.43
C ARG A 84 -9.58 -0.95 9.12
N TYR A 85 -8.81 -0.78 8.05
CA TYR A 85 -9.31 -0.32 6.76
C TYR A 85 -8.84 -1.20 5.62
N ALA A 86 -9.64 -1.23 4.56
CA ALA A 86 -9.26 -1.75 3.27
C ALA A 86 -9.53 -0.69 2.21
N MET A 87 -8.69 -0.61 1.21
CA MET A 87 -8.91 0.22 0.03
C MET A 87 -8.84 -0.63 -1.22
N GLU A 88 -9.69 -0.31 -2.20
CA GLU A 88 -9.69 -1.02 -3.48
C GLU A 88 -8.45 -0.65 -4.28
N ILE A 89 -7.78 -1.65 -4.81
CA ILE A 89 -6.70 -1.46 -5.78
C ILE A 89 -7.35 -1.25 -7.13
N THR A 90 -7.39 0.01 -7.59
CA THR A 90 -8.06 0.37 -8.84
C THR A 90 -7.14 0.29 -10.04
N GLU A 91 -5.83 0.41 -9.82
CA GLU A 91 -4.85 0.33 -10.88
C GLU A 91 -3.49 -0.05 -10.30
N PHE A 92 -2.71 -0.80 -11.05
CA PHE A 92 -1.33 -1.12 -10.75
C PHE A 92 -0.48 -0.89 -11.99
N GLN A 93 0.67 -0.26 -11.81
CA GLN A 93 1.62 -0.03 -12.89
C GLN A 93 3.02 -0.38 -12.40
N GLU A 94 3.67 -1.30 -13.11
CA GLU A 94 5.07 -1.59 -12.87
C GLU A 94 5.92 -0.43 -13.38
N THR A 95 6.93 -0.06 -12.61
CA THR A 95 7.86 1.01 -12.96
C THR A 95 9.28 0.47 -13.07
N ASN A 96 10.20 1.29 -13.57
CA ASN A 96 11.61 0.98 -13.46
C ASN A 96 11.99 0.86 -12.00
N SER A 97 12.77 -0.16 -11.66
CA SER A 97 13.19 -0.41 -10.29
C SER A 97 14.19 0.66 -9.83
N ILE A 98 13.94 1.20 -8.64
CA ILE A 98 14.85 2.16 -7.99
C ILE A 98 15.28 1.54 -6.68
N SER A 99 16.56 1.15 -6.60
CA SER A 99 17.08 0.45 -5.43
C SER A 99 17.13 1.34 -4.20
N LEU A 100 17.12 0.70 -3.03
CA LEU A 100 17.31 1.40 -1.75
C LEU A 100 18.63 2.16 -1.74
N ASP A 101 19.70 1.59 -2.32
CA ASP A 101 20.99 2.25 -2.37
C ASP A 101 20.92 3.56 -3.18
N ASP A 102 20.24 3.55 -4.30
CA ASP A 102 20.04 4.75 -5.10
C ASP A 102 19.17 5.77 -4.38
N LEU A 103 18.12 5.33 -3.70
CA LEU A 103 17.28 6.22 -2.90
C LEU A 103 18.07 6.90 -1.78
N LYS A 104 18.96 6.18 -1.12
CA LYS A 104 19.80 6.73 -0.07
C LYS A 104 20.85 7.69 -0.60
N LYS A 105 21.35 7.46 -1.81
CA LYS A 105 22.29 8.37 -2.47
C LYS A 105 21.64 9.69 -2.88
N ASP A 106 20.45 9.57 -3.48
CA ASP A 106 19.82 10.72 -4.13
C ASP A 106 18.94 11.52 -3.18
N ILE A 107 18.45 10.89 -2.11
CA ILE A 107 17.59 11.55 -1.12
C ILE A 107 18.29 11.51 0.21
N ASP A 108 18.79 12.68 0.62
CA ASP A 108 19.50 12.82 1.87
C ASP A 108 18.59 12.45 3.06
N GLY A 109 19.09 11.58 3.94
CA GLY A 109 18.33 11.13 5.10
C GLY A 109 17.16 10.20 4.78
N PHE A 110 17.13 9.61 3.59
CA PHE A 110 16.07 8.67 3.26
C PHE A 110 16.07 7.46 4.21
N VAL A 111 14.89 7.15 4.74
CA VAL A 111 14.66 5.99 5.61
C VAL A 111 13.46 5.24 5.06
N VAL A 112 13.59 3.91 4.99
CA VAL A 112 12.47 3.06 4.57
C VAL A 112 11.36 3.17 5.62
N PRO A 113 10.13 3.51 5.22
CA PRO A 113 9.02 3.56 6.16
C PRO A 113 8.67 2.14 6.63
N GLN A 114 8.32 1.99 7.90
CA GLN A 114 7.83 0.70 8.41
C GLN A 114 6.47 0.34 7.80
N SER A 115 5.66 1.33 7.53
CA SER A 115 4.35 1.17 6.92
C SER A 115 4.18 2.12 5.75
N TYR A 116 4.16 3.43 6.00
CA TYR A 116 3.99 4.44 4.96
C TYR A 116 4.55 5.79 5.38
N ILE A 117 4.76 6.65 4.38
CA ILE A 117 4.98 8.09 4.57
C ILE A 117 4.19 8.84 3.51
N TYR A 118 3.74 10.05 3.88
CA TYR A 118 3.11 10.96 2.92
C TYR A 118 4.19 11.73 2.17
N LEU A 119 4.11 11.73 0.85
CA LEU A 119 5.05 12.45 0.00
C LEU A 119 4.63 13.91 -0.21
N ASP A 120 3.34 14.20 -0.08
CA ASP A 120 2.82 15.56 -0.24
C ASP A 120 3.43 16.56 0.73
N ASN A 121 3.80 16.08 1.92
CA ASN A 121 4.39 16.89 2.98
C ASN A 121 5.91 16.84 2.98
N ASN A 122 6.50 16.15 2.02
CA ASN A 122 7.94 16.00 1.91
C ASN A 122 8.43 16.94 0.79
N PRO A 123 9.26 17.93 1.07
CA PRO A 123 9.77 18.83 0.04
C PRO A 123 10.73 18.17 -0.95
N ARG A 124 11.15 16.95 -0.68
CA ARG A 124 12.05 16.24 -1.56
C ARG A 124 11.32 15.81 -2.81
N PRO A 125 11.95 15.97 -3.96
CA PRO A 125 11.30 15.65 -5.20
C PRO A 125 11.01 14.17 -5.29
N VAL A 126 9.83 13.87 -5.79
CA VAL A 126 9.44 12.52 -6.14
C VAL A 126 9.86 12.31 -7.59
N SER A 127 11.12 12.60 -7.88
CA SER A 127 11.66 12.52 -9.24
C SER A 127 11.72 11.10 -9.79
N TYR A 128 11.48 10.13 -8.94
CA TYR A 128 11.41 8.72 -9.30
C TYR A 128 10.01 8.28 -9.70
N THR A 129 9.09 9.20 -9.88
CA THR A 129 7.68 8.92 -10.08
C THR A 129 7.31 8.53 -11.52
N HIS A 130 8.26 8.29 -12.32
CA HIS A 130 7.98 8.02 -13.75
C HIS A 130 8.55 6.73 -14.23
#